data_d7f327d76009b6a255d504773d389755
#
_entry.id   d7f327d76009b6a255d504773d389755
#
_cell.length_a   1.000
_cell.length_b   1.000
_cell.length_c   1.000
_cell.angle_alpha   90.00
_cell.angle_beta   90.00
_cell.angle_gamma   90.00
#
_symmetry.space_group_name_H-M   'P 1'
#
loop_
_entity.id
_entity.type
_entity.pdbx_description
1 polymer ?
#
loop_
_entity_poly.entity_id
_entity_poly.type
_entity_poly.pdbx_seq_one_letter_code
_entity_poly.pdbx_strand_id
1 'polypeptide(L)'
;CKTSCFVDGGVDKTSIISSAPLSIRTGSYIVKPDAADKNREFFEESMVFLGDLYDPKNELYDFAEDDFDEDQMLNKKKDGARIIFEAVTIVKHILLNRKFDYCFLHGPIEATVMPFTVMGFPTFTKFAVENMLPFYNKNKLNAEARHFINVYLEALNSIKKSKFPIYGIVETSNSAPYIKNILFNYKSKG
;
A
#
# COMPACT_ATOMS: atom_id res chain seq x y z
N CYS A 1 28.30 6.94 2.38
CA CYS A 1 27.17 6.21 2.98
C CYS A 1 25.95 6.25 2.03
N LYS A 2 24.97 5.38 2.25
CA LYS A 2 23.85 5.19 1.32
C LYS A 2 22.58 5.81 1.85
N THR A 3 21.88 6.58 1.00
CA THR A 3 20.58 7.17 1.32
C THR A 3 19.50 6.09 1.28
N SER A 4 18.79 5.93 2.38
CA SER A 4 17.73 4.93 2.52
C SER A 4 16.38 5.59 2.81
N CYS A 5 15.32 4.98 2.29
CA CYS A 5 13.95 5.37 2.52
C CYS A 5 13.19 4.16 3.09
N PHE A 6 12.41 4.35 4.15
CA PHE A 6 11.56 3.33 4.75
C PHE A 6 10.12 3.80 4.65
N VAL A 7 9.26 2.99 4.06
CA VAL A 7 7.84 3.28 3.86
C VAL A 7 7.01 2.31 4.69
N ASP A 8 6.09 2.87 5.44
CA ASP A 8 5.15 2.09 6.26
C ASP A 8 3.77 2.77 6.30
N GLY A 9 2.75 1.97 6.53
CA GLY A 9 1.38 2.42 6.65
C GLY A 9 0.66 1.81 7.86
N GLY A 10 -0.15 2.61 8.51
CA GLY A 10 -0.97 2.22 9.64
C GLY A 10 -2.44 2.62 9.48
N VAL A 11 -3.30 1.89 10.15
CA VAL A 11 -4.72 2.19 10.27
C VAL A 11 -4.98 2.66 11.69
N ASP A 12 -5.49 3.87 11.83
CA ASP A 12 -5.90 4.37 13.13
C ASP A 12 -7.28 3.82 13.49
N LYS A 13 -7.35 3.20 14.68
CA LYS A 13 -8.58 2.67 15.26
C LYS A 13 -9.17 3.64 16.30
N THR A 14 -9.01 4.93 16.11
CA THR A 14 -9.55 5.90 17.09
C THR A 14 -11.07 5.78 17.15
N SER A 15 -11.56 4.98 18.08
CA SER A 15 -12.98 4.88 18.40
C SER A 15 -13.38 6.10 19.23
N ILE A 16 -13.82 7.14 18.58
CA ILE A 16 -14.55 8.20 19.23
C ILE A 16 -16.04 7.93 18.95
N ILE A 17 -16.73 7.40 19.96
CA ILE A 17 -18.20 7.31 20.06
C ILE A 17 -18.94 7.26 18.72
N SER A 18 -19.26 6.06 18.24
CA SER A 18 -20.19 5.69 17.17
C SER A 18 -20.06 6.28 15.76
N SER A 19 -19.12 7.17 15.48
CA SER A 19 -18.93 7.73 14.13
C SER A 19 -17.52 8.25 13.87
N ALA A 20 -16.48 7.57 14.39
CA ALA A 20 -15.10 8.01 14.16
C ALA A 20 -14.71 7.78 12.70
N PRO A 21 -14.22 8.80 12.00
CA PRO A 21 -13.64 8.60 10.68
C PRO A 21 -12.40 7.73 10.81
N LEU A 22 -12.42 6.58 10.16
CA LEU A 22 -11.23 5.73 10.05
C LEU A 22 -10.22 6.42 9.14
N SER A 23 -9.03 6.61 9.64
CA SER A 23 -7.93 7.19 8.87
C SER A 23 -6.85 6.16 8.57
N ILE A 24 -6.32 6.26 7.37
CA ILE A 24 -5.12 5.54 6.93
C ILE A 24 -3.98 6.54 6.96
N ARG A 25 -2.92 6.22 7.66
CA ARG A 25 -1.68 6.99 7.67
C ARG A 25 -0.59 6.22 6.95
N THR A 26 0.14 6.90 6.09
CA THR A 26 1.33 6.34 5.47
C THR A 26 2.45 7.34 5.57
N GLY A 27 3.64 6.84 5.82
CA GLY A 27 4.80 7.70 5.99
C GLY A 27 6.04 7.14 5.33
N SER A 28 7.01 8.01 5.13
CA SER A 28 8.36 7.63 4.74
C SER A 28 9.38 8.25 5.69
N TYR A 29 10.25 7.41 6.21
CA TYR A 29 11.41 7.82 6.98
C TYR A 29 12.65 7.76 6.10
N ILE A 30 13.30 8.88 5.92
CA ILE A 30 14.43 9.02 4.99
C ILE A 30 15.69 9.32 5.77
N VAL A 31 16.73 8.51 5.53
CA VAL A 31 18.04 8.62 6.17
C VAL A 31 19.09 8.97 5.13
N LYS A 32 19.80 10.07 5.37
CA LYS A 32 20.92 10.59 4.57
C LYS A 32 22.17 10.67 5.43
N PRO A 33 22.94 9.60 5.59
CA PRO A 33 24.03 9.53 6.57
C PRO A 33 25.12 10.58 6.38
N ASP A 34 25.35 11.06 5.15
CA ASP A 34 26.38 12.04 4.81
C ASP A 34 25.90 13.49 4.88
N ALA A 35 24.61 13.71 5.20
CA ALA A 35 24.10 15.06 5.36
C ALA A 35 24.47 15.64 6.74
N ALA A 36 24.49 16.98 6.86
CA ALA A 36 24.60 17.63 8.15
C ALA A 36 23.48 17.19 9.09
N ASP A 37 23.76 17.16 10.40
CA ASP A 37 22.88 16.54 11.43
C ASP A 37 21.41 16.93 11.31
N LYS A 38 21.11 18.19 11.00
CA LYS A 38 19.74 18.70 10.83
C LYS A 38 19.00 18.11 9.62
N ASN A 39 19.71 17.58 8.64
CA ASN A 39 19.15 17.07 7.39
C ASN A 39 19.42 15.56 7.20
N ARG A 40 19.99 14.91 8.23
CA ARG A 40 20.34 13.50 8.18
C ARG A 40 19.13 12.60 8.12
N GLU A 41 18.09 12.96 8.86
CA GLU A 41 16.89 12.18 9.00
C GLU A 41 15.67 13.08 8.88
N PHE A 42 14.67 12.66 8.13
CA PHE A 42 13.39 13.35 8.09
C PHE A 42 12.24 12.38 7.79
N PHE A 43 11.07 12.75 8.28
CA PHE A 43 9.85 12.00 8.14
C PHE A 43 8.84 12.78 7.31
N GLU A 44 8.18 12.11 6.39
CA GLU A 44 7.04 12.64 5.62
C GLU A 44 5.83 11.75 5.86
N GLU A 45 4.69 12.36 6.11
CA GLU A 45 3.44 11.66 6.42
C GLU A 45 2.32 12.13 5.50
N SER A 46 1.41 11.23 5.18
CA SER A 46 0.14 11.50 4.52
C SER A 46 -0.97 10.76 5.28
N MET A 47 -2.13 11.41 5.38
CA MET A 47 -3.32 10.84 6.01
C MET A 47 -4.51 10.97 5.06
N VAL A 48 -5.32 9.94 4.98
CA VAL A 48 -6.57 9.93 4.22
C VAL A 48 -7.68 9.27 5.03
N PHE A 49 -8.91 9.70 4.83
CA PHE A 49 -10.06 9.09 5.47
C PHE A 49 -10.65 7.98 4.59
N LEU A 50 -11.01 6.86 5.20
CA LEU A 50 -11.54 5.70 4.48
C LEU A 50 -12.82 6.03 3.72
N GLY A 51 -13.68 6.89 4.29
CA GLY A 51 -14.93 7.32 3.68
C GLY A 51 -14.75 8.13 2.39
N ASP A 52 -13.61 8.76 2.17
CA ASP A 52 -13.32 9.52 0.95
C ASP A 52 -12.84 8.62 -0.20
N LEU A 53 -12.43 7.40 0.13
CA LEU A 53 -11.78 6.51 -0.81
C LEU A 53 -12.74 5.66 -1.62
N TYR A 54 -13.70 5.05 -0.95
CA TYR A 54 -14.51 3.99 -1.54
C TYR A 54 -15.92 4.46 -1.87
N ASP A 55 -16.39 4.02 -3.04
CA ASP A 55 -17.77 4.23 -3.46
C ASP A 55 -18.71 3.44 -2.54
N PRO A 56 -19.69 4.10 -1.86
CA PRO A 56 -20.62 3.40 -1.00
C PRO A 56 -21.54 2.44 -1.79
N LYS A 57 -21.73 2.74 -3.08
CA LYS A 57 -22.43 1.85 -4.01
C LYS A 57 -21.41 1.07 -4.79
N ASN A 58 -21.28 -0.21 -4.49
CA ASN A 58 -20.44 -1.10 -5.29
C ASN A 58 -21.18 -1.41 -6.60
N GLU A 59 -21.04 -0.53 -7.59
CA GLU A 59 -21.77 -0.59 -8.87
C GLU A 59 -21.49 -1.90 -9.67
N LEU A 60 -20.45 -2.65 -9.32
CA LEU A 60 -20.09 -3.89 -10.03
C LEU A 60 -20.66 -5.16 -9.41
N TYR A 61 -21.03 -5.13 -8.15
CA TYR A 61 -21.44 -6.33 -7.43
C TYR A 61 -22.57 -6.02 -6.49
N ASP A 62 -23.78 -6.12 -7.02
CA ASP A 62 -25.03 -6.15 -6.26
C ASP A 62 -25.22 -7.56 -5.68
N PHE A 63 -24.34 -7.93 -4.75
CA PHE A 63 -24.47 -9.22 -4.06
C PHE A 63 -25.40 -9.07 -2.87
N ALA A 64 -26.30 -10.03 -2.77
CA ALA A 64 -27.17 -10.19 -1.62
C ALA A 64 -26.34 -10.04 -0.33
N GLU A 65 -26.75 -9.09 0.50
CA GLU A 65 -26.09 -8.65 1.73
C GLU A 65 -25.97 -9.75 2.81
N ASP A 66 -26.44 -10.96 2.53
CA ASP A 66 -26.74 -11.96 3.55
C ASP A 66 -25.55 -12.83 4.00
N ASP A 67 -24.39 -12.79 3.31
CA ASP A 67 -23.30 -13.75 3.58
C ASP A 67 -21.95 -13.14 4.05
N PHE A 68 -21.83 -11.82 4.20
CA PHE A 68 -20.56 -11.22 4.63
C PHE A 68 -20.67 -10.51 5.97
N ASP A 69 -19.80 -10.90 6.89
CA ASP A 69 -19.54 -10.20 8.14
C ASP A 69 -19.05 -8.78 7.85
N GLU A 70 -19.79 -7.76 8.31
CA GLU A 70 -19.48 -6.34 8.14
C GLU A 70 -18.06 -6.01 8.63
N ASP A 71 -17.62 -6.64 9.71
CA ASP A 71 -16.27 -6.46 10.26
C ASP A 71 -15.17 -6.98 9.32
N GLN A 72 -15.42 -8.10 8.63
CA GLN A 72 -14.48 -8.63 7.64
C GLN A 72 -14.38 -7.70 6.43
N MET A 73 -15.50 -7.17 5.95
CA MET A 73 -15.52 -6.20 4.86
C MET A 73 -14.80 -4.91 5.22
N LEU A 74 -15.02 -4.41 6.42
CA LEU A 74 -14.34 -3.22 6.91
C LEU A 74 -12.82 -3.44 7.02
N ASN A 75 -12.40 -4.59 7.52
CA ASN A 75 -10.99 -4.93 7.61
C ASN A 75 -10.33 -5.04 6.21
N LYS A 76 -11.01 -5.66 5.24
CA LYS A 76 -10.54 -5.70 3.84
C LYS A 76 -10.38 -4.30 3.25
N LYS A 77 -11.36 -3.40 3.46
CA LYS A 77 -11.30 -2.01 3.02
C LYS A 77 -10.12 -1.27 3.63
N LYS A 78 -9.86 -1.46 4.93
CA LYS A 78 -8.73 -0.87 5.63
C LYS A 78 -7.39 -1.36 5.09
N ASP A 79 -7.23 -2.67 4.96
CA ASP A 79 -5.99 -3.27 4.47
C ASP A 79 -5.72 -2.88 3.02
N GLY A 80 -6.74 -2.90 2.18
CA GLY A 80 -6.63 -2.45 0.80
C GLY A 80 -6.23 -0.98 0.70
N ALA A 81 -6.83 -0.11 1.50
CA ALA A 81 -6.47 1.30 1.54
C ALA A 81 -5.02 1.50 1.99
N ARG A 82 -4.58 0.81 3.05
CA ARG A 82 -3.20 0.86 3.53
C ARG A 82 -2.20 0.49 2.42
N ILE A 83 -2.40 -0.65 1.77
CA ILE A 83 -1.54 -1.14 0.70
C ILE A 83 -1.46 -0.13 -0.46
N ILE A 84 -2.59 0.41 -0.89
CA ILE A 84 -2.61 1.40 -1.97
C ILE A 84 -1.86 2.68 -1.57
N PHE A 85 -2.02 3.16 -0.34
CA PHE A 85 -1.36 4.40 0.10
C PHE A 85 0.13 4.23 0.41
N GLU A 86 0.57 3.05 0.80
CA GLU A 86 1.99 2.69 0.82
C GLU A 86 2.59 2.79 -0.59
N ALA A 87 1.90 2.22 -1.60
CA ALA A 87 2.29 2.34 -3.00
C ALA A 87 2.27 3.80 -3.48
N VAL A 88 1.25 4.59 -3.11
CA VAL A 88 1.18 6.04 -3.39
C VAL A 88 2.40 6.77 -2.85
N THR A 89 2.82 6.44 -1.63
CA THR A 89 3.99 7.06 -0.99
C THR A 89 5.26 6.79 -1.81
N ILE A 90 5.47 5.55 -2.24
CA ILE A 90 6.60 5.19 -3.11
C ILE A 90 6.52 5.92 -4.46
N VAL A 91 5.35 5.93 -5.10
CA VAL A 91 5.16 6.58 -6.39
C VAL A 91 5.37 8.10 -6.30
N LYS A 92 4.98 8.75 -5.22
CA LYS A 92 5.31 10.16 -4.97
C LYS A 92 6.82 10.40 -5.01
N HIS A 93 7.62 9.54 -4.39
CA HIS A 93 9.08 9.65 -4.46
C HIS A 93 9.62 9.47 -5.88
N ILE A 94 9.05 8.54 -6.65
CA ILE A 94 9.40 8.33 -8.07
C ILE A 94 9.10 9.60 -8.88
N LEU A 95 7.91 10.17 -8.73
CA LEU A 95 7.48 11.37 -9.45
C LEU A 95 8.30 12.61 -9.08
N LEU A 96 8.73 12.73 -7.84
CA LEU A 96 9.63 13.77 -7.36
C LEU A 96 11.09 13.56 -7.80
N ASN A 97 11.37 12.52 -8.58
CA ASN A 97 12.72 12.13 -9.01
C ASN A 97 13.74 12.03 -7.86
N ARG A 98 13.27 11.59 -6.69
CA ARG A 98 14.15 11.38 -5.54
C ARG A 98 15.12 10.24 -5.85
N LYS A 99 16.32 10.36 -5.29
CA LYS A 99 17.37 9.33 -5.45
C LYS A 99 17.58 8.66 -4.11
N PHE A 100 17.32 7.38 -4.08
CA PHE A 100 17.62 6.51 -2.95
C PHE A 100 18.55 5.40 -3.41
N ASP A 101 19.49 5.02 -2.57
CA ASP A 101 20.26 3.80 -2.78
C ASP A 101 19.39 2.57 -2.46
N TYR A 102 18.51 2.71 -1.48
CA TYR A 102 17.55 1.69 -1.08
C TYR A 102 16.20 2.32 -0.68
N CYS A 103 15.12 1.68 -1.07
CA CYS A 103 13.79 1.95 -0.56
C CYS A 103 13.21 0.65 0.02
N PHE A 104 12.77 0.70 1.25
CA PHE A 104 12.22 -0.43 1.97
C PHE A 104 10.74 -0.18 2.25
N LEU A 105 9.89 -1.15 1.90
CA LEU A 105 8.48 -1.18 2.24
C LEU A 105 8.29 -2.17 3.38
N HIS A 106 7.59 -1.78 4.42
CA HIS A 106 7.17 -2.71 5.46
C HIS A 106 6.10 -3.65 4.90
N GLY A 107 6.41 -4.92 4.82
CA GLY A 107 5.58 -5.93 4.17
C GLY A 107 6.05 -6.33 2.75
N PRO A 108 5.33 -7.22 2.09
CA PRO A 108 5.63 -7.66 0.73
C PRO A 108 5.29 -6.56 -0.28
N ILE A 109 6.10 -6.42 -1.33
CA ILE A 109 5.80 -5.51 -2.45
C ILE A 109 4.53 -5.94 -3.18
N GLU A 110 4.39 -7.23 -3.40
CA GLU A 110 3.19 -7.84 -3.96
C GLU A 110 2.42 -8.48 -2.81
N ALA A 111 1.33 -7.84 -2.39
CA ALA A 111 0.43 -8.44 -1.41
C ALA A 111 -0.15 -9.74 -1.98
N THR A 112 -0.30 -10.74 -1.14
CA THR A 112 -0.89 -12.02 -1.54
C THR A 112 -2.27 -11.79 -2.14
N VAL A 113 -2.46 -12.20 -3.38
CA VAL A 113 -3.66 -11.89 -4.20
C VAL A 113 -4.94 -12.53 -3.64
N MET A 114 -4.82 -13.52 -2.76
CA MET A 114 -5.97 -14.27 -2.21
C MET A 114 -7.08 -13.41 -1.60
N PRO A 115 -6.81 -12.40 -0.76
CA PRO A 115 -7.89 -11.54 -0.27
C PRO A 115 -8.50 -10.65 -1.35
N PHE A 116 -7.82 -10.45 -2.48
CA PHE A 116 -8.22 -9.51 -3.53
C PHE A 116 -9.01 -10.16 -4.68
N THR A 117 -9.01 -11.47 -4.79
CA THR A 117 -9.77 -12.21 -5.81
C THR A 117 -11.18 -12.55 -5.38
N VAL A 118 -11.50 -12.39 -4.09
CA VAL A 118 -12.82 -12.68 -3.56
C VAL A 118 -13.75 -11.52 -3.83
N MET A 119 -14.94 -11.81 -4.31
CA MET A 119 -16.07 -10.88 -4.48
C MET A 119 -16.19 -9.92 -3.30
N GLY A 120 -16.49 -8.66 -3.57
CA GLY A 120 -16.70 -7.66 -2.52
C GLY A 120 -15.54 -6.69 -2.28
N PHE A 121 -14.50 -6.67 -3.13
CA PHE A 121 -13.53 -5.59 -3.05
C PHE A 121 -14.14 -4.27 -3.51
N PRO A 122 -13.90 -3.20 -2.75
CA PRO A 122 -14.54 -1.94 -3.02
C PRO A 122 -14.00 -1.28 -4.29
N THR A 123 -14.86 -0.50 -4.91
CA THR A 123 -14.51 0.40 -6.01
C THR A 123 -14.11 1.76 -5.43
N PHE A 124 -13.01 2.32 -5.88
CA PHE A 124 -12.60 3.67 -5.48
C PHE A 124 -13.55 4.72 -6.06
N THR A 125 -13.78 5.81 -5.31
CA THR A 125 -14.50 6.97 -5.83
C THR A 125 -13.75 7.60 -7.01
N LYS A 126 -14.48 8.32 -7.88
CA LYS A 126 -13.83 9.14 -8.93
C LYS A 126 -12.89 10.16 -8.32
N PHE A 127 -13.32 10.80 -7.24
CA PHE A 127 -12.52 11.77 -6.49
C PHE A 127 -11.19 11.17 -6.02
N ALA A 128 -11.20 9.97 -5.44
CA ALA A 128 -9.99 9.32 -4.96
C ALA A 128 -9.00 9.04 -6.09
N VAL A 129 -9.45 8.47 -7.22
CA VAL A 129 -8.56 8.16 -8.35
C VAL A 129 -8.02 9.40 -9.05
N GLU A 130 -8.79 10.49 -9.10
CA GLU A 130 -8.36 11.75 -9.74
C GLU A 130 -7.38 12.54 -8.88
N ASN A 131 -7.56 12.56 -7.56
CA ASN A 131 -6.88 13.48 -6.68
C ASN A 131 -5.86 12.82 -5.74
N MET A 132 -6.06 11.55 -5.41
CA MET A 132 -5.25 10.85 -4.40
C MET A 132 -4.30 9.81 -5.00
N LEU A 133 -4.60 9.30 -6.22
CA LEU A 133 -3.82 8.21 -6.82
C LEU A 133 -3.00 8.73 -8.02
N PRO A 134 -1.76 9.18 -7.80
CA PRO A 134 -0.96 9.86 -8.83
C PRO A 134 -0.52 8.96 -9.98
N PHE A 135 -0.61 7.65 -9.82
CA PHE A 135 -0.28 6.66 -10.85
C PHE A 135 -1.47 6.31 -11.74
N TYR A 136 -2.68 6.72 -11.35
CA TYR A 136 -3.88 6.30 -12.05
C TYR A 136 -4.10 7.05 -13.37
N ASN A 137 -4.54 6.32 -14.39
CA ASN A 137 -4.88 6.92 -15.67
C ASN A 137 -6.26 7.60 -15.58
N LYS A 138 -6.28 8.92 -15.47
CA LYS A 138 -7.48 9.74 -15.32
C LYS A 138 -8.49 9.64 -16.48
N ASN A 139 -8.12 9.01 -17.59
CA ASN A 139 -9.04 8.76 -18.71
C ASN A 139 -9.89 7.49 -18.53
N LYS A 140 -9.61 6.70 -17.51
CA LYS A 140 -10.31 5.45 -17.21
C LYS A 140 -11.08 5.57 -15.89
N LEU A 141 -12.26 6.19 -15.94
CA LEU A 141 -13.05 6.46 -14.75
C LEU A 141 -14.33 5.60 -14.62
N ASN A 142 -14.50 4.56 -15.45
CA ASN A 142 -15.60 3.61 -15.26
C ASN A 142 -15.43 2.79 -13.96
N ALA A 143 -16.49 2.18 -13.49
CA ALA A 143 -16.48 1.43 -12.23
C ALA A 143 -15.46 0.29 -12.23
N GLU A 144 -15.39 -0.47 -13.33
CA GLU A 144 -14.44 -1.57 -13.49
C GLU A 144 -12.98 -1.10 -13.37
N ALA A 145 -12.62 -0.02 -14.05
CA ALA A 145 -11.27 0.52 -13.99
C ALA A 145 -10.92 1.03 -12.58
N ARG A 146 -11.90 1.54 -11.82
CA ARG A 146 -11.72 2.01 -10.45
C ARG A 146 -11.78 0.89 -9.40
N HIS A 147 -12.05 -0.35 -9.81
CA HIS A 147 -12.02 -1.48 -8.91
C HIS A 147 -10.61 -1.68 -8.31
N PHE A 148 -10.58 -2.08 -7.03
CA PHE A 148 -9.35 -2.20 -6.26
C PHE A 148 -8.21 -2.92 -7.01
N ILE A 149 -8.49 -4.07 -7.62
CA ILE A 149 -7.47 -4.87 -8.32
C ILE A 149 -6.83 -4.07 -9.46
N ASN A 150 -7.62 -3.36 -10.27
CA ASN A 150 -7.12 -2.60 -11.39
C ASN A 150 -6.26 -1.42 -10.93
N VAL A 151 -6.69 -0.74 -9.87
CA VAL A 151 -5.92 0.34 -9.23
C VAL A 151 -4.61 -0.19 -8.65
N TYR A 152 -4.65 -1.33 -7.98
CA TYR A 152 -3.46 -1.96 -7.41
C TYR A 152 -2.45 -2.39 -8.48
N LEU A 153 -2.91 -2.98 -9.59
CA LEU A 153 -2.03 -3.34 -10.71
C LEU A 153 -1.37 -2.09 -11.35
N GLU A 154 -2.09 -0.98 -11.46
CA GLU A 154 -1.51 0.29 -11.94
C GLU A 154 -0.46 0.83 -10.96
N ALA A 155 -0.68 0.70 -9.64
CA ALA A 155 0.30 1.04 -8.63
C ALA A 155 1.57 0.21 -8.76
N LEU A 156 1.46 -1.10 -8.85
CA LEU A 156 2.59 -2.03 -9.04
C LEU A 156 3.36 -1.71 -10.34
N ASN A 157 2.65 -1.46 -11.44
CA ASN A 157 3.27 -1.07 -12.70
C ASN A 157 4.04 0.25 -12.60
N SER A 158 3.59 1.16 -11.75
CA SER A 158 4.29 2.42 -11.48
C SER A 158 5.53 2.21 -10.62
N ILE A 159 5.45 1.35 -9.62
CA ILE A 159 6.59 0.95 -8.78
C ILE A 159 7.68 0.25 -9.62
N LYS A 160 7.29 -0.64 -10.54
CA LYS A 160 8.23 -1.31 -11.47
C LYS A 160 9.04 -0.35 -12.35
N LYS A 161 8.57 0.87 -12.55
CA LYS A 161 9.29 1.92 -13.32
C LYS A 161 10.27 2.71 -12.45
N SER A 162 10.44 2.37 -11.19
CA SER A 162 11.37 3.04 -10.29
C SER A 162 12.81 2.95 -10.79
N LYS A 163 13.54 4.05 -10.63
CA LYS A 163 14.98 4.12 -10.92
C LYS A 163 15.86 3.73 -9.71
N PHE A 164 15.25 3.55 -8.56
CA PHE A 164 15.91 3.09 -7.34
C PHE A 164 15.35 1.72 -6.93
N PRO A 165 16.17 0.87 -6.30
CA PRO A 165 15.74 -0.45 -5.87
C PRO A 165 14.73 -0.34 -4.72
N ILE A 166 13.68 -1.15 -4.79
CA ILE A 166 12.62 -1.23 -3.79
C ILE A 166 12.56 -2.67 -3.26
N TYR A 167 12.54 -2.81 -1.95
CA TYR A 167 12.53 -4.09 -1.25
C TYR A 167 11.37 -4.16 -0.27
N GLY A 168 10.63 -5.27 -0.29
CA GLY A 168 9.66 -5.59 0.75
C GLY A 168 10.35 -6.26 1.94
N ILE A 169 10.08 -5.80 3.14
CA ILE A 169 10.57 -6.41 4.38
C ILE A 169 9.42 -7.16 5.05
N VAL A 170 9.50 -8.47 5.09
CA VAL A 170 8.52 -9.33 5.75
C VAL A 170 9.11 -9.81 7.08
N GLU A 171 8.61 -9.27 8.19
CA GLU A 171 9.12 -9.57 9.54
C GLU A 171 8.79 -10.98 9.99
N THR A 172 7.61 -11.48 9.63
CA THR A 172 7.16 -12.83 9.95
C THR A 172 6.65 -13.52 8.69
N SER A 173 7.37 -14.51 8.23
CA SER A 173 6.94 -15.35 7.12
C SER A 173 6.44 -16.69 7.65
N ASN A 174 5.15 -16.96 7.48
CA ASN A 174 4.64 -18.31 7.57
C ASN A 174 5.15 -19.20 6.40
N SER A 175 5.82 -18.59 5.42
CA SER A 175 6.51 -19.29 4.33
C SER A 175 7.91 -19.78 4.75
N ALA A 176 8.00 -20.35 5.94
CA ALA A 176 9.20 -21.05 6.43
C ALA A 176 9.87 -22.01 5.43
N PRO A 177 9.17 -22.62 4.43
CA PRO A 177 9.82 -23.49 3.46
C PRO A 177 10.89 -22.80 2.64
N TYR A 178 10.67 -21.55 2.21
CA TYR A 178 11.64 -20.86 1.34
C TYR A 178 12.92 -20.48 2.09
N ILE A 179 12.77 -19.92 3.27
CA ILE A 179 13.91 -19.57 4.14
C ILE A 179 14.66 -20.81 4.60
N LYS A 180 13.93 -21.89 4.95
CA LYS A 180 14.54 -23.18 5.30
C LYS A 180 15.36 -23.75 4.15
N ASN A 181 14.86 -23.68 2.92
CA ASN A 181 15.59 -24.16 1.76
C ASN A 181 16.85 -23.35 1.47
N ILE A 182 16.82 -22.02 1.62
CA ILE A 182 18.00 -21.19 1.46
C ILE A 182 19.04 -21.52 2.55
N LEU A 183 18.63 -21.58 3.81
CA LEU A 183 19.52 -21.90 4.94
C LEU A 183 20.07 -23.32 4.86
N PHE A 184 19.27 -24.28 4.40
CA PHE A 184 19.71 -25.67 4.23
C PHE A 184 20.75 -25.79 3.10
N ASN A 185 20.53 -25.14 1.97
CA ASN A 185 21.48 -25.11 0.86
C ASN A 185 22.76 -24.34 1.19
N TYR A 186 22.72 -23.40 2.12
CA TYR A 186 23.90 -22.70 2.59
C TYR A 186 24.75 -23.56 3.52
N LYS A 187 24.12 -24.32 4.43
CA LYS A 187 24.80 -25.24 5.35
C LYS A 187 25.37 -26.49 4.68
N SER A 188 24.83 -26.91 3.54
CA SER A 188 25.33 -28.10 2.82
C SER A 188 26.53 -27.82 1.92
N LYS A 189 26.99 -26.55 1.80
CA LYS A 189 28.16 -26.14 1.02
C LYS A 189 29.36 -25.71 1.88
N GLY A 190 29.29 -25.89 3.16
CA GLY A 190 30.41 -25.77 4.14
C GLY A 190 30.65 -27.12 4.77
#